data_24a1a0fa2f13924a235ed2562965a897
#
_entry.id   24a1a0fa2f13924a235ed2562965a897
#
_cell.length_a   1.000
_cell.length_b   1.000
_cell.length_c   1.000
_cell.angle_alpha   90.00
_cell.angle_beta   90.00
_cell.angle_gamma   90.00
#
_symmetry.space_group_name_H-M   'P 1'
#
loop_
_entity.id
_entity.type
_entity.pdbx_description
1 polymer ?
#
loop_
_entity_poly.entity_id
_entity_poly.type
_entity_poly.pdbx_seq_one_letter_code
_entity_poly.pdbx_strand_id
1 'polypeptide(L)'
;MMLNVDFMLRLLVAGILGAIIGLDREYRAKEAGYRTHFLVSLGSALIMIVSQYGFQEIIKENSVTLDPSRVAAQVVSGIGFIGAGTIILQKQIVRGLTTAAGIWATAGIGLAVGAGMYTIGIATTVLTLIGLELLSYIFKSVGMKSSMISFSTCL
;
A
#
# COMPACT_ATOMS: atom_id res chain seq x y z
N MET A 1 10.56 -28.38 -2.51
CA MET A 1 11.52 -27.49 -3.16
C MET A 1 10.85 -26.45 -4.05
N MET A 2 9.89 -26.82 -4.93
CA MET A 2 9.16 -25.87 -5.79
C MET A 2 8.32 -24.85 -5.00
N LEU A 3 7.68 -25.24 -3.89
CA LEU A 3 6.85 -24.34 -3.07
C LEU A 3 7.66 -23.16 -2.50
N ASN A 4 8.89 -23.41 -2.06
CA ASN A 4 9.75 -22.36 -1.51
C ASN A 4 10.20 -21.33 -2.57
N VAL A 5 10.40 -21.77 -3.81
CA VAL A 5 10.75 -20.89 -4.94
C VAL A 5 9.58 -19.99 -5.30
N ASP A 6 8.34 -20.52 -5.30
CA ASP A 6 7.14 -19.72 -5.55
C ASP A 6 6.94 -18.64 -4.48
N PHE A 7 7.13 -18.98 -3.20
CA PHE A 7 7.01 -17.99 -2.13
C PHE A 7 8.07 -16.89 -2.24
N MET A 8 9.30 -17.24 -2.57
CA MET A 8 10.36 -16.26 -2.81
C MET A 8 10.03 -15.34 -3.99
N LEU A 9 9.46 -15.90 -5.06
CA LEU A 9 9.02 -15.12 -6.21
C LEU A 9 7.91 -14.14 -5.83
N ARG A 10 6.92 -14.57 -5.05
CA ARG A 10 5.84 -13.70 -4.56
C ARG A 10 6.40 -12.52 -3.75
N LEU A 11 7.32 -12.81 -2.84
CA LEU A 11 7.97 -11.76 -2.03
C LEU A 11 8.76 -10.78 -2.88
N LEU A 12 9.55 -11.27 -3.84
CA LEU A 12 10.32 -10.42 -4.75
C LEU A 12 9.41 -9.54 -5.60
N VAL A 13 8.38 -10.13 -6.22
CA VAL A 13 7.44 -9.36 -7.05
C VAL A 13 6.70 -8.32 -6.22
N ALA A 14 6.21 -8.67 -5.03
CA ALA A 14 5.55 -7.72 -4.14
C ALA A 14 6.49 -6.56 -3.76
N GLY A 15 7.72 -6.87 -3.39
CA GLY A 15 8.73 -5.84 -3.07
C GLY A 15 9.01 -4.92 -4.24
N ILE A 16 9.20 -5.47 -5.46
CA ILE A 16 9.45 -4.69 -6.67
C ILE A 16 8.27 -3.76 -6.97
N LEU A 17 7.03 -4.25 -6.94
CA LEU A 17 5.84 -3.44 -7.21
C LEU A 17 5.70 -2.31 -6.18
N GLY A 18 5.94 -2.60 -4.89
CA GLY A 18 5.98 -1.57 -3.85
C GLY A 18 7.09 -0.54 -4.10
N ALA A 19 8.30 -0.98 -4.47
CA ALA A 19 9.41 -0.09 -4.77
C ALA A 19 9.11 0.84 -5.95
N ILE A 20 8.46 0.35 -7.01
CA ILE A 20 8.07 1.15 -8.19
C ILE A 20 7.16 2.32 -7.77
N ILE A 21 6.12 2.05 -6.95
CA ILE A 21 5.27 3.12 -6.42
C ILE A 21 6.08 4.09 -5.56
N GLY A 22 6.91 3.55 -4.68
CA GLY A 22 7.71 4.37 -3.77
C GLY A 22 8.77 5.23 -4.46
N LEU A 23 9.35 4.78 -5.58
CA LEU A 23 10.27 5.57 -6.40
C LEU A 23 9.59 6.81 -6.99
N ASP A 24 8.36 6.66 -7.51
CA ASP A 24 7.57 7.82 -7.96
C ASP A 24 7.32 8.80 -6.82
N ARG A 25 6.99 8.29 -5.64
CA ARG A 25 6.74 9.12 -4.45
C ARG A 25 8.00 9.85 -3.98
N GLU A 26 9.15 9.18 -3.98
CA GLU A 26 10.42 9.77 -3.59
C GLU A 26 10.89 10.83 -4.59
N TYR A 27 10.76 10.55 -5.89
CA TYR A 27 11.07 11.53 -6.94
C TYR A 27 10.25 12.83 -6.78
N ARG A 28 9.02 12.73 -6.25
CA ARG A 28 8.14 13.87 -5.99
C ARG A 28 8.28 14.46 -4.59
N ALA A 29 9.30 14.08 -3.84
CA ALA A 29 9.57 14.54 -2.46
C ALA A 29 8.34 14.40 -1.52
N LYS A 30 7.67 13.24 -1.57
CA LYS A 30 6.56 12.88 -0.67
C LYS A 30 7.09 12.21 0.59
N GLU A 31 6.25 12.19 1.64
CA GLU A 31 6.62 11.75 3.00
C GLU A 31 7.06 10.28 3.08
N ALA A 32 6.52 9.40 2.22
CA ALA A 32 6.90 7.99 2.13
C ALA A 32 7.48 7.68 0.76
N GLY A 33 8.75 7.27 0.75
CA GLY A 33 9.52 6.92 -0.45
C GLY A 33 9.56 5.41 -0.72
N TYR A 34 10.56 4.98 -1.53
CA TYR A 34 10.69 3.60 -1.99
C TYR A 34 10.89 2.60 -0.86
N ARG A 35 11.65 2.95 0.19
CA ARG A 35 11.90 2.06 1.34
C ARG A 35 10.60 1.68 2.04
N THR A 36 9.75 2.68 2.29
CA THR A 36 8.47 2.47 2.98
C THR A 36 7.54 1.59 2.16
N HIS A 37 7.33 1.91 0.88
CA HIS A 37 6.45 1.15 0.01
C HIS A 37 6.97 -0.27 -0.24
N PHE A 38 8.28 -0.44 -0.43
CA PHE A 38 8.91 -1.75 -0.54
C PHE A 38 8.61 -2.63 0.67
N LEU A 39 8.90 -2.12 1.89
CA LEU A 39 8.72 -2.87 3.13
C LEU A 39 7.24 -3.17 3.42
N VAL A 40 6.35 -2.24 3.13
CA VAL A 40 4.90 -2.43 3.31
C VAL A 40 4.37 -3.53 2.40
N SER A 41 4.73 -3.50 1.12
CA SER A 41 4.31 -4.53 0.15
C SER A 41 4.90 -5.90 0.48
N LEU A 42 6.20 -5.95 0.78
CA LEU A 42 6.91 -7.17 1.16
C LEU A 42 6.31 -7.81 2.43
N GLY A 43 6.11 -6.99 3.48
CA GLY A 43 5.54 -7.46 4.75
C GLY A 43 4.10 -7.95 4.59
N SER A 44 3.29 -7.25 3.78
CA SER A 44 1.92 -7.67 3.48
C SER A 44 1.88 -8.99 2.72
N ALA A 45 2.77 -9.19 1.74
CA ALA A 45 2.89 -10.44 0.99
C ALA A 45 3.33 -11.59 1.91
N LEU A 46 4.30 -11.36 2.81
CA LEU A 46 4.74 -12.35 3.79
C LEU A 46 3.58 -12.76 4.70
N ILE A 47 2.84 -11.81 5.26
CA ILE A 47 1.71 -12.10 6.15
C ILE A 47 0.63 -12.91 5.39
N MET A 48 0.38 -12.59 4.12
CA MET A 48 -0.58 -13.35 3.31
C MET A 48 -0.12 -14.78 3.05
N ILE A 49 1.16 -15.01 2.76
CA ILE A 49 1.73 -16.36 2.61
C ILE A 49 1.61 -17.14 3.91
N VAL A 50 1.99 -16.55 5.04
CA VAL A 50 1.85 -17.17 6.37
C VAL A 50 0.38 -17.49 6.68
N SER A 51 -0.53 -16.59 6.34
CA SER A 51 -1.97 -16.77 6.54
C SER A 51 -2.52 -17.98 5.77
N GLN A 52 -2.06 -18.18 4.54
CA GLN A 52 -2.55 -19.29 3.69
C GLN A 52 -1.86 -20.62 3.98
N TYR A 53 -0.58 -20.61 4.31
CA TYR A 53 0.26 -21.80 4.32
C TYR A 53 0.87 -22.12 5.68
N GLY A 54 0.99 -21.14 6.57
CA GLY A 54 1.74 -21.29 7.83
C GLY A 54 1.10 -22.25 8.85
N PHE A 55 -0.20 -22.53 8.72
CA PHE A 55 -0.97 -23.31 9.72
C PHE A 55 -1.50 -24.65 9.18
N GLN A 56 -1.09 -25.06 7.99
CA GLN A 56 -1.65 -26.24 7.32
C GLN A 56 -1.42 -27.56 8.08
N GLU A 57 -0.33 -27.71 8.81
CA GLU A 57 -0.06 -28.91 9.60
C GLU A 57 -1.06 -29.06 10.75
N ILE A 58 -1.35 -27.97 11.45
CA ILE A 58 -2.30 -27.94 12.58
C ILE A 58 -3.72 -28.31 12.13
N ILE A 59 -4.09 -27.87 10.92
CA ILE A 59 -5.42 -28.13 10.34
C ILE A 59 -5.61 -29.61 10.04
N LYS A 60 -4.57 -30.29 9.54
CA LYS A 60 -4.61 -31.71 9.19
C LYS A 60 -4.79 -32.59 10.39
N GLU A 61 -4.23 -32.23 11.54
CA GLU A 61 -4.29 -33.04 12.77
C GLU A 61 -5.60 -32.89 13.54
N ASN A 62 -6.28 -31.75 13.49
CA ASN A 62 -7.36 -31.42 14.42
C ASN A 62 -8.74 -31.20 13.80
N SER A 63 -8.96 -31.46 12.50
CA SER A 63 -10.24 -31.21 11.81
C SER A 63 -10.76 -29.78 12.00
N VAL A 64 -9.85 -28.81 12.21
CA VAL A 64 -10.16 -27.39 12.41
C VAL A 64 -10.18 -26.68 11.07
N THR A 65 -11.20 -25.87 10.81
CA THR A 65 -11.23 -24.99 9.64
C THR A 65 -10.52 -23.68 9.95
N LEU A 66 -9.48 -23.36 9.20
CA LEU A 66 -8.78 -22.08 9.29
C LEU A 66 -9.36 -21.13 8.25
N ASP A 67 -9.60 -19.89 8.68
CA ASP A 67 -9.96 -18.81 7.79
C ASP A 67 -8.72 -17.94 7.50
N PRO A 68 -8.11 -18.07 6.31
CA PRO A 68 -6.93 -17.29 5.96
C PRO A 68 -7.20 -15.78 5.91
N SER A 69 -8.44 -15.36 5.74
CA SER A 69 -8.79 -13.94 5.65
C SER A 69 -8.56 -13.19 6.97
N ARG A 70 -8.67 -13.87 8.09
CA ARG A 70 -8.57 -13.25 9.42
C ARG A 70 -7.19 -12.65 9.70
N VAL A 71 -6.12 -13.33 9.33
CA VAL A 71 -4.75 -12.82 9.51
C VAL A 71 -4.46 -11.74 8.49
N ALA A 72 -4.88 -11.92 7.25
CA ALA A 72 -4.73 -10.91 6.19
C ALA A 72 -5.50 -9.62 6.52
N ALA A 73 -6.70 -9.72 7.13
CA ALA A 73 -7.49 -8.57 7.56
C ALA A 73 -6.75 -7.69 8.59
N GLN A 74 -5.87 -8.28 9.41
CA GLN A 74 -5.06 -7.49 10.36
C GLN A 74 -4.06 -6.58 9.65
N VAL A 75 -3.59 -6.94 8.46
CA VAL A 75 -2.74 -6.05 7.65
C VAL A 75 -3.52 -4.79 7.27
N VAL A 76 -4.78 -4.97 6.80
CA VAL A 76 -5.63 -3.84 6.38
C VAL A 76 -5.91 -2.89 7.55
N SER A 77 -6.16 -3.44 8.73
CA SER A 77 -6.34 -2.66 9.95
C SER A 77 -5.04 -1.99 10.41
N GLY A 78 -3.95 -2.77 10.49
CA GLY A 78 -2.65 -2.33 11.02
C GLY A 78 -1.98 -1.25 10.15
N ILE A 79 -2.13 -1.33 8.82
CA ILE A 79 -1.55 -0.33 7.91
C ILE A 79 -2.20 1.05 8.09
N GLY A 80 -3.43 1.10 8.59
CA GLY A 80 -4.11 2.34 8.94
C GLY A 80 -3.34 3.16 9.98
N PHE A 81 -2.70 2.50 10.94
CA PHE A 81 -1.86 3.16 11.95
C PHE A 81 -0.60 3.80 11.31
N ILE A 82 0.07 3.07 10.41
CA ILE A 82 1.23 3.60 9.68
C ILE A 82 0.81 4.77 8.78
N GLY A 83 -0.31 4.61 8.05
CA GLY A 83 -0.87 5.66 7.22
C GLY A 83 -1.23 6.92 8.02
N ALA A 84 -1.87 6.77 9.16
CA ALA A 84 -2.19 7.88 10.05
C ALA A 84 -0.93 8.62 10.53
N GLY A 85 0.17 7.90 10.77
CA GLY A 85 1.46 8.48 11.15
C GLY A 85 2.08 9.39 10.07
N THR A 86 1.64 9.28 8.81
CA THR A 86 2.10 10.18 7.72
C THR A 86 1.24 11.43 7.58
N ILE A 87 0.11 11.52 8.26
CA ILE A 87 -0.81 12.65 8.17
C ILE A 87 -0.41 13.70 9.20
N ILE A 88 -0.02 14.87 8.71
CA ILE A 88 0.45 15.98 9.55
C ILE A 88 -0.51 17.16 9.40
N LEU A 89 -1.01 17.65 10.52
CA LEU A 89 -1.78 18.88 10.60
C LEU A 89 -0.86 20.04 11.02
N GLN A 90 -0.62 20.98 10.12
CA GLN A 90 0.20 22.16 10.38
C GLN A 90 -0.53 23.43 9.97
N LYS A 91 -0.81 24.32 10.90
CA LYS A 91 -1.44 25.64 10.64
C LYS A 91 -2.68 25.54 9.72
N GLN A 92 -3.62 24.67 10.04
CA GLN A 92 -4.86 24.41 9.26
C GLN A 92 -4.65 23.75 7.88
N ILE A 93 -3.43 23.32 7.56
CA ILE A 93 -3.15 22.57 6.35
C ILE A 93 -2.90 21.10 6.72
N VAL A 94 -3.67 20.19 6.11
CA VAL A 94 -3.47 18.75 6.24
C VAL A 94 -2.58 18.26 5.11
N ARG A 95 -1.48 17.60 5.45
CA ARG A 95 -0.55 16.97 4.50
C ARG A 95 -0.51 15.46 4.74
N GLY A 96 -0.05 14.69 3.76
CA GLY A 96 0.17 13.26 3.88
C GLY A 96 -1.05 12.37 3.60
N LEU A 97 -2.26 12.92 3.35
CA LEU A 97 -3.46 12.12 3.05
C LEU A 97 -3.27 11.20 1.84
N THR A 98 -2.74 11.72 0.74
CA THR A 98 -2.45 10.92 -0.47
C THR A 98 -1.36 9.89 -0.21
N THR A 99 -0.37 10.23 0.62
CA THR A 99 0.69 9.31 1.04
C THR A 99 0.12 8.17 1.87
N ALA A 100 -0.75 8.46 2.84
CA ALA A 100 -1.45 7.44 3.64
C ALA A 100 -2.27 6.48 2.76
N ALA A 101 -3.04 7.02 1.80
CA ALA A 101 -3.80 6.24 0.83
C ALA A 101 -2.89 5.37 -0.06
N GLY A 102 -1.75 5.91 -0.50
CA GLY A 102 -0.75 5.18 -1.28
C GLY A 102 -0.14 4.00 -0.51
N ILE A 103 0.20 4.19 0.76
CA ILE A 103 0.70 3.15 1.65
C ILE A 103 -0.36 2.05 1.82
N TRP A 104 -1.62 2.42 2.02
CA TRP A 104 -2.73 1.48 2.17
C TRP A 104 -2.94 0.65 0.89
N ALA A 105 -2.95 1.28 -0.29
CA ALA A 105 -3.03 0.60 -1.57
C ALA A 105 -1.84 -0.37 -1.79
N THR A 106 -0.63 0.05 -1.43
CA THR A 106 0.59 -0.77 -1.52
C THR A 106 0.51 -2.02 -0.64
N ALA A 107 -0.08 -1.93 0.55
CA ALA A 107 -0.33 -3.09 1.39
C ALA A 107 -1.31 -4.08 0.71
N GLY A 108 -2.37 -3.58 0.07
CA GLY A 108 -3.29 -4.39 -0.72
C GLY A 108 -2.62 -5.11 -1.90
N ILE A 109 -1.70 -4.42 -2.59
CA ILE A 109 -0.89 -5.03 -3.67
C ILE A 109 -0.04 -6.17 -3.11
N GLY A 110 0.61 -5.97 -1.96
CA GLY A 110 1.37 -7.02 -1.28
C GLY A 110 0.52 -8.23 -0.93
N LEU A 111 -0.68 -8.02 -0.36
CA LEU A 111 -1.62 -9.10 -0.06
C LEU A 111 -2.04 -9.86 -1.32
N ALA A 112 -2.36 -9.17 -2.41
CA ALA A 112 -2.75 -9.79 -3.68
C ALA A 112 -1.63 -10.65 -4.27
N VAL A 113 -0.40 -10.14 -4.32
CA VAL A 113 0.76 -10.89 -4.82
C VAL A 113 1.11 -12.06 -3.90
N GLY A 114 1.04 -11.86 -2.57
CA GLY A 114 1.22 -12.93 -1.58
C GLY A 114 0.20 -14.05 -1.75
N ALA A 115 -1.03 -13.74 -2.14
CA ALA A 115 -2.06 -14.71 -2.49
C ALA A 115 -1.84 -15.40 -3.87
N GLY A 116 -0.83 -15.01 -4.64
CA GLY A 116 -0.56 -15.52 -5.99
C GLY A 116 -1.32 -14.79 -7.11
N MET A 117 -2.04 -13.71 -6.80
CA MET A 117 -2.80 -12.91 -7.76
C MET A 117 -1.93 -11.85 -8.44
N TYR A 118 -0.91 -12.27 -9.20
CA TYR A 118 0.08 -11.38 -9.81
C TYR A 118 -0.53 -10.34 -10.76
N THR A 119 -1.48 -10.77 -11.60
CA THR A 119 -2.16 -9.88 -12.57
C THR A 119 -2.90 -8.75 -11.87
N ILE A 120 -3.58 -9.05 -10.76
CA ILE A 120 -4.28 -8.04 -9.95
C ILE A 120 -3.27 -7.11 -9.28
N GLY A 121 -2.18 -7.64 -8.73
CA GLY A 121 -1.12 -6.84 -8.12
C GLY A 121 -0.50 -5.85 -9.12
N ILE A 122 -0.16 -6.32 -10.33
CA ILE A 122 0.41 -5.48 -11.41
C ILE A 122 -0.61 -4.43 -11.86
N ALA A 123 -1.85 -4.85 -12.15
CA ALA A 123 -2.90 -3.93 -12.59
C ALA A 123 -3.17 -2.84 -11.54
N THR A 124 -3.24 -3.22 -10.26
CA THR A 124 -3.44 -2.26 -9.17
C THR A 124 -2.26 -1.31 -9.03
N THR A 125 -1.03 -1.78 -9.23
CA THR A 125 0.16 -0.92 -9.23
C THR A 125 0.08 0.15 -10.31
N VAL A 126 -0.26 -0.25 -11.55
CA VAL A 126 -0.43 0.68 -12.68
C VAL A 126 -1.54 1.69 -12.39
N LEU A 127 -2.70 1.23 -11.92
CA LEU A 127 -3.82 2.11 -11.58
C LEU A 127 -3.48 3.06 -10.43
N THR A 128 -2.72 2.61 -9.44
CA THR A 128 -2.25 3.44 -8.33
C THR A 128 -1.33 4.55 -8.84
N LEU A 129 -0.37 4.24 -9.71
CA LEU A 129 0.50 5.24 -10.32
C LEU A 129 -0.29 6.24 -11.16
N ILE A 130 -1.22 5.77 -11.98
CA ILE A 130 -2.11 6.63 -12.76
C ILE A 130 -2.92 7.54 -11.83
N GLY A 131 -3.53 7.00 -10.78
CA GLY A 131 -4.34 7.76 -9.84
C GLY A 131 -3.54 8.82 -9.07
N LEU A 132 -2.30 8.51 -8.70
CA LEU A 132 -1.41 9.45 -8.02
C LEU A 132 -0.94 10.59 -8.93
N GLU A 133 -0.81 10.35 -10.24
CA GLU A 133 -0.31 11.32 -11.21
C GLU A 133 -1.42 12.06 -11.95
N LEU A 134 -2.37 11.32 -12.52
CA LEU A 134 -3.36 11.86 -13.45
C LEU A 134 -4.26 12.89 -12.78
N LEU A 135 -4.71 12.64 -11.54
CA LEU A 135 -5.50 13.62 -10.80
C LEU A 135 -4.74 14.92 -10.57
N SER A 136 -3.47 14.84 -10.20
CA SER A 136 -2.65 16.04 -9.97
C SER A 136 -2.42 16.85 -11.26
N TYR A 137 -2.32 16.17 -12.40
CA TYR A 137 -2.17 16.79 -13.71
C TYR A 137 -3.48 17.44 -14.19
N ILE A 138 -4.61 16.73 -14.06
CA ILE A 138 -5.94 17.24 -14.44
C ILE A 138 -6.29 18.48 -13.63
N PHE A 139 -6.10 18.48 -12.31
CA PHE A 139 -6.36 19.64 -11.46
C PHE A 139 -5.46 20.83 -11.79
N LYS A 140 -4.22 20.61 -12.20
CA LYS A 140 -3.35 21.66 -12.71
C LYS A 140 -3.82 22.20 -14.05
N SER A 141 -4.29 21.33 -14.95
CA SER A 141 -4.71 21.70 -16.31
C SER A 141 -6.06 22.42 -16.33
N VAL A 142 -7.00 22.05 -15.45
CA VAL A 142 -8.34 22.65 -15.36
C VAL A 142 -8.34 24.02 -14.64
N GLY A 143 -7.17 24.51 -14.23
CA GLY A 143 -7.05 25.87 -13.71
C GLY A 143 -7.80 26.11 -12.40
N MET A 144 -8.16 25.04 -11.67
CA MET A 144 -8.63 25.22 -10.30
C MET A 144 -7.43 25.63 -9.43
N LYS A 145 -7.09 26.93 -9.49
CA LYS A 145 -6.38 27.59 -8.41
C LYS A 145 -7.12 27.18 -7.14
N SER A 146 -6.44 26.40 -6.30
CA SER A 146 -6.83 26.32 -4.89
C SER A 146 -6.89 27.79 -4.44
N SER A 147 -8.11 28.35 -4.39
CA SER A 147 -8.31 29.63 -3.76
C SER A 147 -8.00 29.40 -2.29
N MET A 148 -6.77 29.64 -1.93
CA MET A 148 -6.49 30.05 -0.56
C MET A 148 -7.44 31.22 -0.32
N ILE A 149 -8.47 30.94 0.48
CA ILE A 149 -9.26 31.98 1.07
C ILE A 149 -8.26 32.77 1.91
N SER A 150 -7.73 33.80 1.28
CA SER A 150 -7.03 34.88 1.99
C SER A 150 -8.11 35.56 2.82
N PHE A 151 -8.27 35.10 4.06
CA PHE A 151 -8.83 35.95 5.08
C PHE A 151 -7.80 37.05 5.34
N SER A 152 -7.77 38.05 4.45
CA SER A 152 -7.24 39.36 4.78
C SER A 152 -8.08 39.92 5.90
N THR A 153 -7.48 39.92 7.04
CA THR A 153 -7.72 40.74 8.21
C THR A 153 -8.33 42.09 7.86
N CYS A 154 -9.57 42.33 8.29
CA CYS A 154 -10.00 43.66 8.67
C CYS A 154 -10.04 43.70 10.20
N LEU A 155 -9.26 44.66 10.74
CA LEU A 155 -9.11 45.21 12.09
C LEU A 155 -8.02 44.62 12.93
#